data_20d784b3ba688de37f3016c825583b34
#
_entry.id   20d784b3ba688de37f3016c825583b34
#
_cell.length_a   1.000
_cell.length_b   1.000
_cell.length_c   1.000
_cell.angle_alpha   90.00
_cell.angle_beta   90.00
_cell.angle_gamma   90.00
#
_symmetry.space_group_name_H-M   'P 1'
#
loop_
_entity.id
_entity.type
_entity.pdbx_description
1 polymer ?
#
loop_
_entity_poly.entity_id
_entity_poly.type
_entity_poly.pdbx_seq_one_letter_code
_entity_poly.pdbx_strand_id
1 'polypeptide(L)'
;MKLVEREVKRRINEFHFVAQYLYTRFCQANTFTGRLAESIVIDMQDISKDIQRFRKIGGMTVDYLLSNYGEATSTKKERFESVIHICDTYLAKMKQVLVTAKKQAKDANDQMVIKKCDLTYEEGLEFIEALKAMKERAEAGLETL
;
A
#
# COMPACT_ATOMS: atom_id res chain seq x y z
N MET A 1 -23.88 -17.32 6.56
CA MET A 1 -23.98 -15.93 6.08
C MET A 1 -23.23 -14.94 6.95
N LYS A 2 -23.53 -14.83 8.25
CA LYS A 2 -22.82 -13.92 9.16
C LYS A 2 -21.31 -14.18 9.26
N LEU A 3 -20.89 -15.44 9.22
CA LEU A 3 -19.46 -15.80 9.27
C LEU A 3 -18.71 -15.35 8.03
N VAL A 4 -19.32 -15.49 6.85
CA VAL A 4 -18.76 -15.05 5.58
C VAL A 4 -18.59 -13.52 5.57
N GLU A 5 -19.60 -12.78 6.01
CA GLU A 5 -19.54 -11.33 6.10
C GLU A 5 -18.42 -10.84 7.03
N ARG A 6 -18.25 -11.48 8.19
CA ARG A 6 -17.18 -11.17 9.14
C ARG A 6 -15.82 -11.43 8.53
N GLU A 7 -15.66 -12.56 7.85
CA GLU A 7 -14.38 -12.92 7.24
C GLU A 7 -13.99 -11.97 6.12
N VAL A 8 -14.96 -11.57 5.27
CA VAL A 8 -14.73 -10.60 4.21
C VAL A 8 -14.32 -9.25 4.80
N LYS A 9 -15.05 -8.76 5.81
CA LYS A 9 -14.73 -7.50 6.48
C LYS A 9 -13.35 -7.55 7.11
N ARG A 10 -13.01 -8.66 7.76
CA ARG A 10 -11.69 -8.84 8.37
C ARG A 10 -10.59 -8.75 7.34
N ARG A 11 -10.75 -9.42 6.19
CA ARG A 11 -9.74 -9.43 5.14
C ARG A 11 -9.55 -8.06 4.50
N ILE A 12 -10.65 -7.36 4.21
CA ILE A 12 -10.59 -6.01 3.64
C ILE A 12 -9.97 -5.04 4.65
N ASN A 13 -10.34 -5.14 5.93
CA ASN A 13 -9.77 -4.30 6.99
C ASN A 13 -8.29 -4.56 7.18
N GLU A 14 -7.85 -5.82 7.10
CA GLU A 14 -6.42 -6.18 7.18
C GLU A 14 -5.65 -5.59 5.99
N PHE A 15 -6.19 -5.70 4.80
CA PHE A 15 -5.62 -5.10 3.59
C PHE A 15 -5.46 -3.58 3.76
N HIS A 16 -6.53 -2.92 4.22
CA HIS A 16 -6.50 -1.47 4.48
C HIS A 16 -5.46 -1.12 5.55
N PHE A 17 -5.43 -1.88 6.64
CA PHE A 17 -4.50 -1.64 7.74
C PHE A 17 -3.04 -1.70 7.27
N VAL A 18 -2.69 -2.69 6.47
CA VAL A 18 -1.31 -2.82 5.96
C VAL A 18 -0.97 -1.67 5.01
N ALA A 19 -1.91 -1.27 4.15
CA ALA A 19 -1.71 -0.11 3.28
C ALA A 19 -1.47 1.17 4.09
N GLN A 20 -2.27 1.40 5.12
CA GLN A 20 -2.13 2.55 6.00
C GLN A 20 -0.82 2.52 6.78
N TYR A 21 -0.44 1.36 7.28
CA TYR A 21 0.82 1.16 8.00
C TYR A 21 2.03 1.52 7.11
N LEU A 22 2.06 1.02 5.89
CA LEU A 22 3.13 1.34 4.94
C LEU A 22 3.17 2.83 4.63
N TYR A 23 2.01 3.43 4.33
CA TYR A 23 1.93 4.87 4.07
C TYR A 23 2.46 5.68 5.25
N THR A 24 2.09 5.31 6.48
CA THR A 24 2.55 5.99 7.69
C THR A 24 4.08 5.94 7.80
N ARG A 25 4.70 4.80 7.50
CA ARG A 25 6.15 4.67 7.52
C ARG A 25 6.82 5.57 6.50
N PHE A 26 6.26 5.68 5.29
CA PHE A 26 6.77 6.61 4.27
C PHE A 26 6.64 8.06 4.71
N CYS A 27 5.54 8.43 5.35
CA CYS A 27 5.37 9.77 5.91
C CYS A 27 6.41 10.07 6.98
N GLN A 28 6.67 9.13 7.87
CA GLN A 28 7.70 9.26 8.89
C GLN A 28 9.08 9.44 8.26
N ALA A 29 9.38 8.70 7.20
CA ALA A 29 10.65 8.82 6.48
C ALA A 29 10.85 10.23 5.92
N ASN A 30 9.79 10.86 5.44
CA ASN A 30 9.86 12.24 4.94
C ASN A 30 9.93 13.27 6.07
N THR A 31 9.34 12.97 7.23
CA THR A 31 9.28 13.89 8.37
C THR A 31 10.60 13.93 9.13
N PHE A 32 11.24 12.78 9.33
CA PHE A 32 12.48 12.68 10.09
C PHE A 32 13.67 12.99 9.20
N THR A 33 14.40 14.05 9.55
CA THR A 33 15.58 14.53 8.83
C THR A 33 16.77 14.66 9.79
N GLY A 34 17.93 15.05 9.26
CA GLY A 34 19.12 15.28 10.07
C GLY A 34 19.66 14.01 10.73
N ARG A 35 19.80 14.05 12.05
CA ARG A 35 20.41 12.95 12.82
C ARG A 35 19.68 11.61 12.72
N LEU A 36 18.39 11.64 12.41
CA LEU A 36 17.58 10.43 12.32
C LEU A 36 17.64 9.79 10.92
N ALA A 37 18.33 10.42 9.98
CA ALA A 37 18.40 9.92 8.60
C ALA A 37 18.97 8.49 8.53
N GLU A 38 20.00 8.19 9.33
CA GLU A 38 20.61 6.84 9.36
C GLU A 38 19.59 5.77 9.79
N SER A 39 18.83 6.03 10.84
CA SER A 39 17.78 5.12 11.32
C SER A 39 16.71 4.90 10.26
N ILE A 40 16.35 5.97 9.55
CA ILE A 40 15.36 5.89 8.47
C ILE A 40 15.90 5.09 7.28
N VAL A 41 17.18 5.22 6.97
CA VAL A 41 17.81 4.39 5.92
C VAL A 41 17.67 2.91 6.25
N ILE A 42 17.94 2.53 7.49
CA ILE A 42 17.80 1.14 7.95
C ILE A 42 16.32 0.69 7.82
N ASP A 43 15.39 1.51 8.29
CA ASP A 43 13.96 1.21 8.19
C ASP A 43 13.50 1.04 6.75
N MET A 44 13.96 1.90 5.84
CA MET A 44 13.58 1.83 4.44
C MET A 44 14.19 0.62 3.72
N GLN A 45 15.37 0.16 4.16
CA GLN A 45 15.95 -1.07 3.62
C GLN A 45 15.11 -2.31 3.97
N ASP A 46 14.44 -2.30 5.12
CA ASP A 46 13.60 -3.41 5.56
C ASP A 46 12.15 -3.32 5.07
N ILE A 47 11.71 -2.17 4.57
CA ILE A 47 10.31 -1.96 4.20
C ILE A 47 9.85 -2.85 3.04
N SER A 48 10.80 -3.36 2.24
CA SER A 48 10.48 -4.28 1.14
C SER A 48 9.75 -5.54 1.63
N LYS A 49 10.06 -6.01 2.83
CA LYS A 49 9.39 -7.17 3.44
C LYS A 49 7.91 -6.87 3.68
N ASP A 50 7.61 -5.67 4.17
CA ASP A 50 6.23 -5.25 4.42
C ASP A 50 5.46 -5.01 3.13
N ILE A 51 6.14 -4.54 2.07
CA ILE A 51 5.53 -4.40 0.74
C ILE A 51 5.17 -5.79 0.18
N GLN A 52 6.05 -6.79 0.35
CA GLN A 52 5.74 -8.16 -0.07
C GLN A 52 4.59 -8.75 0.75
N ARG A 53 4.53 -8.46 2.04
CA ARG A 53 3.40 -8.85 2.88
C ARG A 53 2.10 -8.21 2.39
N PHE A 54 2.14 -6.93 2.01
CA PHE A 54 0.99 -6.24 1.43
C PHE A 54 0.50 -6.95 0.16
N ARG A 55 1.42 -7.31 -0.75
CA ARG A 55 1.09 -8.04 -1.97
C ARG A 55 0.42 -9.39 -1.66
N LYS A 56 0.95 -10.12 -0.69
CA LYS A 56 0.41 -11.41 -0.27
C LYS A 56 -1.01 -11.27 0.30
N ILE A 57 -1.19 -10.33 1.22
CA ILE A 57 -2.49 -10.07 1.86
C ILE A 57 -3.50 -9.62 0.81
N GLY A 58 -3.11 -8.71 -0.08
CA GLY A 58 -3.95 -8.23 -1.16
C GLY A 58 -4.38 -9.35 -2.11
N GLY A 59 -3.44 -10.21 -2.50
CA GLY A 59 -3.74 -11.37 -3.33
C GLY A 59 -4.72 -12.32 -2.67
N MET A 60 -4.50 -12.63 -1.40
CA MET A 60 -5.40 -13.49 -0.63
C MET A 60 -6.80 -12.88 -0.50
N THR A 61 -6.89 -11.57 -0.30
CA THR A 61 -8.17 -10.86 -0.19
C THR A 61 -8.95 -10.96 -1.50
N VAL A 62 -8.32 -10.65 -2.63
CA VAL A 62 -8.97 -10.73 -3.94
C VAL A 62 -9.39 -12.16 -4.26
N ASP A 63 -8.52 -13.14 -4.01
CA ASP A 63 -8.82 -14.56 -4.25
C ASP A 63 -10.01 -15.02 -3.40
N TYR A 64 -10.07 -14.58 -2.14
CA TYR A 64 -11.20 -14.90 -1.26
C TYR A 64 -12.51 -14.31 -1.81
N LEU A 65 -12.49 -13.06 -2.27
CA LEU A 65 -13.68 -12.44 -2.85
C LEU A 65 -14.15 -13.17 -4.11
N LEU A 66 -13.20 -13.61 -4.95
CA LEU A 66 -13.51 -14.36 -6.16
C LEU A 66 -14.12 -15.74 -5.85
N SER A 67 -13.63 -16.41 -4.81
CA SER A 67 -14.07 -17.75 -4.44
C SER A 67 -15.33 -17.79 -3.58
N ASN A 68 -15.88 -16.63 -3.25
CA ASN A 68 -17.02 -16.54 -2.33
C ASN A 68 -18.34 -16.76 -3.08
N TYR A 69 -18.61 -18.03 -3.39
CA TYR A 69 -19.81 -18.45 -4.13
C TYR A 69 -21.07 -18.26 -3.26
N GLY A 70 -22.17 -17.94 -3.89
CA GLY A 70 -23.46 -17.78 -3.23
C GLY A 70 -23.79 -16.39 -2.76
N GLU A 71 -22.86 -15.45 -2.82
CA GLU A 71 -23.17 -14.04 -2.57
C GLU A 71 -23.83 -13.38 -3.78
N ALA A 72 -24.70 -12.40 -3.50
CA ALA A 72 -25.31 -11.60 -4.54
C ALA A 72 -24.21 -10.82 -5.32
N THR A 73 -24.39 -10.70 -6.62
CA THR A 73 -23.47 -9.97 -7.50
C THR A 73 -23.28 -8.53 -7.05
N SER A 74 -24.35 -7.85 -6.62
CA SER A 74 -24.28 -6.48 -6.12
C SER A 74 -23.39 -6.36 -4.88
N THR A 75 -23.44 -7.34 -3.98
CA THR A 75 -22.60 -7.36 -2.78
C THR A 75 -21.13 -7.58 -3.12
N LYS A 76 -20.83 -8.51 -4.02
CA LYS A 76 -19.47 -8.74 -4.49
C LYS A 76 -18.90 -7.50 -5.16
N LYS A 77 -19.71 -6.83 -5.98
CA LYS A 77 -19.33 -5.59 -6.65
C LYS A 77 -18.87 -4.54 -5.63
N GLU A 78 -19.66 -4.30 -4.58
CA GLU A 78 -19.30 -3.35 -3.53
C GLU A 78 -17.97 -3.69 -2.86
N ARG A 79 -17.70 -4.96 -2.65
CA ARG A 79 -16.47 -5.42 -2.00
C ARG A 79 -15.24 -5.21 -2.87
N PHE A 80 -15.33 -5.51 -4.16
CA PHE A 80 -14.25 -5.21 -5.10
C PHE A 80 -14.03 -3.71 -5.21
N GLU A 81 -15.11 -2.92 -5.24
CA GLU A 81 -15.02 -1.45 -5.26
C GLU A 81 -14.34 -0.91 -3.99
N SER A 82 -14.56 -1.55 -2.84
CA SER A 82 -13.88 -1.17 -1.60
C SER A 82 -12.37 -1.38 -1.70
N VAL A 83 -11.92 -2.51 -2.26
CA VAL A 83 -10.50 -2.78 -2.48
C VAL A 83 -9.90 -1.75 -3.44
N ILE A 84 -10.60 -1.47 -4.55
CA ILE A 84 -10.18 -0.46 -5.54
C ILE A 84 -10.05 0.91 -4.88
N HIS A 85 -11.03 1.29 -4.05
CA HIS A 85 -11.03 2.58 -3.35
C HIS A 85 -9.82 2.71 -2.41
N ILE A 86 -9.49 1.65 -1.67
CA ILE A 86 -8.30 1.63 -0.81
C ILE A 86 -7.05 1.87 -1.66
N CYS A 87 -6.91 1.15 -2.76
CA CYS A 87 -5.77 1.32 -3.67
C CYS A 87 -5.68 2.74 -4.22
N ASP A 88 -6.79 3.29 -4.69
CA ASP A 88 -6.83 4.66 -5.24
C ASP A 88 -6.47 5.71 -4.19
N THR A 89 -6.95 5.54 -2.96
CA THR A 89 -6.66 6.45 -1.86
C THR A 89 -5.16 6.53 -1.61
N TYR A 90 -4.50 5.38 -1.50
CA TYR A 90 -3.06 5.37 -1.20
C TYR A 90 -2.19 5.63 -2.41
N LEU A 91 -2.65 5.34 -3.62
CA LEU A 91 -1.97 5.79 -4.84
C LEU A 91 -1.88 7.32 -4.90
N ALA A 92 -2.99 7.99 -4.59
CA ALA A 92 -3.02 9.46 -4.56
C ALA A 92 -2.09 10.01 -3.48
N LYS A 93 -2.14 9.44 -2.28
CA LYS A 93 -1.31 9.88 -1.15
C LYS A 93 0.17 9.63 -1.38
N MET A 94 0.54 8.49 -1.98
CA MET A 94 1.94 8.16 -2.24
C MET A 94 2.59 9.06 -3.26
N LYS A 95 1.84 9.63 -4.20
CA LYS A 95 2.38 10.62 -5.15
C LYS A 95 3.02 11.79 -4.40
N GLN A 96 2.37 12.28 -3.35
CA GLN A 96 2.89 13.39 -2.54
C GLN A 96 4.14 12.98 -1.77
N VAL A 97 4.18 11.74 -1.28
CA VAL A 97 5.37 11.20 -0.60
C VAL A 97 6.58 11.24 -1.54
N LEU A 98 6.41 10.80 -2.78
CA LEU A 98 7.49 10.81 -3.78
C LEU A 98 7.96 12.22 -4.12
N VAL A 99 7.03 13.15 -4.29
CA VAL A 99 7.36 14.56 -4.57
C VAL A 99 8.18 15.15 -3.42
N THR A 100 7.76 14.90 -2.18
CA THR A 100 8.44 15.40 -1.00
C THR A 100 9.85 14.79 -0.87
N ALA A 101 10.00 13.49 -1.10
CA ALA A 101 11.29 12.83 -1.04
C ALA A 101 12.28 13.40 -2.06
N LYS A 102 11.84 13.61 -3.30
CA LYS A 102 12.66 14.21 -4.35
C LYS A 102 13.08 15.63 -4.00
N LYS A 103 12.16 16.43 -3.48
CA LYS A 103 12.47 17.81 -3.07
C LYS A 103 13.50 17.85 -1.96
N GLN A 104 13.33 17.01 -0.95
CA GLN A 104 14.28 16.93 0.17
C GLN A 104 15.67 16.49 -0.31
N ALA A 105 15.75 15.53 -1.24
CA ALA A 105 17.02 15.07 -1.80
C ALA A 105 17.73 16.21 -2.55
N LYS A 106 16.98 16.99 -3.31
CA LYS A 106 17.52 18.13 -4.07
C LYS A 106 18.08 19.22 -3.16
N ASP A 107 17.40 19.47 -2.04
CA ASP A 107 17.77 20.55 -1.11
C ASP A 107 18.79 20.11 -0.06
N ALA A 108 19.09 18.82 0.05
CA ALA A 108 19.97 18.29 1.09
C ALA A 108 21.45 18.46 0.71
N ASN A 109 22.28 18.75 1.72
CA ASN A 109 23.72 18.80 1.61
C ASN A 109 24.40 17.58 2.26
N ASP A 110 23.66 16.83 3.07
CA ASP A 110 24.13 15.66 3.81
C ASP A 110 23.88 14.40 2.99
N GLN A 111 24.96 13.62 2.75
CA GLN A 111 24.86 12.38 1.96
C GLN A 111 23.93 11.34 2.58
N MET A 112 23.85 11.29 3.89
CA MET A 112 22.96 10.35 4.57
C MET A 112 21.48 10.73 4.37
N VAL A 113 21.18 12.03 4.38
CA VAL A 113 19.83 12.55 4.09
C VAL A 113 19.45 12.25 2.63
N ILE A 114 20.39 12.44 1.70
CA ILE A 114 20.18 12.11 0.28
C ILE A 114 19.88 10.61 0.14
N LYS A 115 20.67 9.76 0.78
CA LYS A 115 20.46 8.30 0.74
C LYS A 115 19.09 7.91 1.30
N LYS A 116 18.69 8.52 2.42
CA LYS A 116 17.34 8.33 2.99
C LYS A 116 16.25 8.68 1.98
N CYS A 117 16.37 9.83 1.34
CA CYS A 117 15.39 10.32 0.37
C CYS A 117 15.32 9.39 -0.86
N ASP A 118 16.48 8.96 -1.36
CA ASP A 118 16.55 8.06 -2.52
C ASP A 118 15.88 6.72 -2.22
N LEU A 119 16.16 6.14 -1.06
CA LEU A 119 15.51 4.90 -0.62
C LEU A 119 14.01 5.07 -0.44
N THR A 120 13.59 6.17 0.18
CA THR A 120 12.16 6.48 0.36
C THR A 120 11.46 6.56 -0.99
N TYR A 121 12.10 7.17 -1.96
CA TYR A 121 11.57 7.28 -3.32
C TYR A 121 11.50 5.91 -4.01
N GLU A 122 12.60 5.15 -4.01
CA GLU A 122 12.67 3.83 -4.66
C GLU A 122 11.67 2.84 -4.06
N GLU A 123 11.64 2.75 -2.74
CA GLU A 123 10.69 1.85 -2.05
C GLU A 123 9.26 2.36 -2.17
N GLY A 124 9.06 3.67 -2.22
CA GLY A 124 7.75 4.27 -2.49
C GLY A 124 7.22 3.87 -3.86
N LEU A 125 8.08 3.83 -4.88
CA LEU A 125 7.70 3.32 -6.20
C LEU A 125 7.29 1.85 -6.15
N GLU A 126 8.00 1.01 -5.39
CA GLU A 126 7.64 -0.39 -5.20
C GLU A 126 6.25 -0.54 -4.56
N PHE A 127 5.95 0.28 -3.57
CA PHE A 127 4.63 0.26 -2.95
C PHE A 127 3.55 0.72 -3.94
N ILE A 128 3.82 1.74 -4.74
CA ILE A 128 2.89 2.21 -5.79
C ILE A 128 2.62 1.08 -6.79
N GLU A 129 3.66 0.36 -7.22
CA GLU A 129 3.49 -0.79 -8.12
C GLU A 129 2.63 -1.88 -7.48
N ALA A 130 2.82 -2.15 -6.19
CA ALA A 130 2.00 -3.11 -5.45
C ALA A 130 0.54 -2.66 -5.39
N LEU A 131 0.27 -1.38 -5.13
CA LEU A 131 -1.08 -0.82 -5.13
C LEU A 131 -1.75 -0.94 -6.50
N LYS A 132 -1.02 -0.62 -7.56
CA LYS A 132 -1.52 -0.75 -8.94
C LYS A 132 -1.85 -2.20 -9.28
N ALA A 133 -0.98 -3.14 -8.90
CA ALA A 133 -1.20 -4.56 -9.15
C ALA A 133 -2.46 -5.07 -8.45
N MET A 134 -2.69 -4.66 -7.20
CA MET A 134 -3.88 -5.06 -6.46
C MET A 134 -5.14 -4.43 -7.05
N LYS A 135 -5.06 -3.18 -7.45
CA LYS A 135 -6.17 -2.50 -8.14
C LYS A 135 -6.56 -3.23 -9.42
N GLU A 136 -5.58 -3.58 -10.25
CA GLU A 136 -5.82 -4.30 -11.50
C GLU A 136 -6.48 -5.66 -11.25
N ARG A 137 -6.05 -6.39 -10.24
CA ARG A 137 -6.65 -7.69 -9.86
C ARG A 137 -8.09 -7.51 -9.39
N ALA A 138 -8.38 -6.47 -8.61
CA ALA A 138 -9.73 -6.17 -8.15
C ALA A 138 -10.63 -5.76 -9.30
N GLU A 139 -10.12 -4.94 -10.23
CA GLU A 139 -10.86 -4.54 -11.43
C GLU A 139 -11.17 -5.75 -12.34
N ALA A 140 -10.19 -6.64 -12.51
CA ALA A 140 -10.39 -7.87 -13.26
C ALA A 140 -11.46 -8.76 -12.62
N GLY A 141 -11.46 -8.86 -11.29
CA GLY A 141 -12.48 -9.58 -10.54
C GLY A 141 -13.87 -8.98 -10.73
N LEU A 142 -13.95 -7.65 -10.72
CA LEU A 142 -15.20 -6.91 -10.97
C LEU A 142 -15.77 -7.18 -12.34
N GLU A 143 -14.91 -7.27 -13.36
CA GLU A 143 -15.32 -7.55 -14.74
C GLU A 143 -15.90 -8.97 -14.91
N THR A 144 -15.55 -9.92 -14.03
CA THR A 144 -16.08 -11.28 -14.08
C THR A 144 -17.51 -11.40 -13.54
N LEU A 145 -18.02 -10.37 -12.92
CA LEU A 145 -19.37 -10.36 -12.37
C LEU A 145 -20.37 -9.99 -13.49
#